data_613a0e6e69065dce7ab5684e1e3584ed
#
_entry.id   613a0e6e69065dce7ab5684e1e3584ed
#
_cell.length_a   1.000
_cell.length_b   1.000
_cell.length_c   1.000
_cell.angle_alpha   90.00
_cell.angle_beta   90.00
_cell.angle_gamma   90.00
#
_symmetry.space_group_name_H-M   'P 1'
#
loop_
_entity.id
_entity.type
_entity.pdbx_description
1 polymer ?
#
loop_
_entity_poly.entity_id
_entity_poly.type
_entity_poly.pdbx_seq_one_letter_code
_entity_poly.pdbx_strand_id
1 'polypeptide(L)'
;MSPIGEPHSSTSKVRPAAAADRAWIAEFLHEHWGAAIVVVHGEVIEATQLPALVAEPRRGLASYRRLGDDAELVTLNAVPPSRGTGTALLEALTRQLGAEGCTRLWLTMTNGNLSALRFYLRRGFRLSQVRSGAVDQARRLKPSIPVIGEHGIPLHDELDLCRALGPDTPDGAAGPPWSRAHSDPSDGWWLSRAPVAGSDIAGSSDV
;
A
#
# COMPACT_ATOMS: atom_id res chain seq x y z
N MET A 1 42.97 13.46 -21.05
CA MET A 1 41.60 13.95 -20.92
C MET A 1 40.70 12.73 -21.02
N SER A 2 40.28 12.20 -19.89
CA SER A 2 39.33 11.06 -19.82
C SER A 2 37.92 11.58 -19.96
N PRO A 3 37.03 10.89 -20.70
CA PRO A 3 35.64 11.33 -20.83
C PRO A 3 34.90 11.12 -19.49
N ILE A 4 34.22 12.18 -19.08
CA ILE A 4 33.34 12.20 -17.92
C ILE A 4 32.20 11.24 -18.23
N GLY A 5 32.10 10.16 -17.45
CA GLY A 5 31.02 9.18 -17.57
C GLY A 5 29.65 9.83 -17.39
N GLU A 6 28.81 9.70 -18.38
CA GLU A 6 27.42 10.12 -18.31
C GLU A 6 26.73 9.38 -17.15
N PRO A 7 25.86 10.06 -16.38
CA PRO A 7 25.06 9.41 -15.37
C PRO A 7 24.03 8.51 -16.08
N HIS A 8 24.25 7.20 -16.06
CA HIS A 8 23.26 6.23 -16.47
C HIS A 8 22.04 6.32 -15.54
N SER A 9 21.13 7.23 -15.84
CA SER A 9 19.78 7.22 -15.31
C SER A 9 19.05 6.02 -15.92
N SER A 10 19.31 4.83 -15.39
CA SER A 10 18.58 3.62 -15.75
C SER A 10 17.17 3.74 -15.17
N THR A 11 16.30 4.42 -15.89
CA THR A 11 14.87 4.46 -15.59
C THR A 11 14.33 3.05 -15.70
N SER A 12 13.99 2.45 -14.58
CA SER A 12 13.40 1.09 -14.55
C SER A 12 12.18 1.05 -15.45
N LYS A 13 12.18 0.14 -16.43
CA LYS A 13 10.99 -0.08 -17.27
C LYS A 13 9.86 -0.61 -16.40
N VAL A 14 8.73 0.07 -16.40
CA VAL A 14 7.53 -0.31 -15.63
C VAL A 14 6.48 -0.84 -16.59
N ARG A 15 5.83 -1.94 -16.23
CA ARG A 15 4.74 -2.56 -16.98
C ARG A 15 3.63 -3.08 -16.06
N PRO A 16 2.41 -3.28 -16.56
CA PRO A 16 1.39 -4.03 -15.84
C PRO A 16 1.86 -5.46 -15.52
N ALA A 17 1.45 -5.95 -14.35
CA ALA A 17 1.67 -7.34 -13.98
C ALA A 17 0.85 -8.28 -14.88
N ALA A 18 1.45 -9.40 -15.25
CA ALA A 18 0.79 -10.47 -16.00
C ALA A 18 0.48 -11.67 -15.10
N ALA A 19 -0.31 -12.62 -15.57
CA ALA A 19 -0.60 -13.86 -14.84
C ALA A 19 0.66 -14.63 -14.44
N ALA A 20 1.71 -14.59 -15.27
CA ALA A 20 3.01 -15.21 -14.99
C ALA A 20 3.79 -14.53 -13.85
N ASP A 21 3.40 -13.35 -13.40
CA ASP A 21 4.07 -12.66 -12.30
C ASP A 21 3.47 -13.04 -10.92
N ARG A 22 2.32 -13.73 -10.86
CA ARG A 22 1.61 -14.00 -9.61
C ARG A 22 2.45 -14.73 -8.57
N ALA A 23 3.19 -15.75 -8.96
CA ALA A 23 4.05 -16.50 -8.05
C ALA A 23 5.14 -15.60 -7.47
N TRP A 24 5.82 -14.82 -8.33
CA TRP A 24 6.82 -13.87 -7.90
C TRP A 24 6.21 -12.76 -6.99
N ILE A 25 5.02 -12.25 -7.32
CA ILE A 25 4.34 -11.23 -6.49
C ILE A 25 4.07 -11.79 -5.09
N ALA A 26 3.60 -13.03 -4.98
CA ALA A 26 3.34 -13.65 -3.68
C ALA A 26 4.62 -13.79 -2.84
N GLU A 27 5.72 -14.27 -3.45
CA GLU A 27 7.03 -14.37 -2.80
C GLU A 27 7.56 -12.99 -2.37
N PHE A 28 7.50 -12.02 -3.27
CA PHE A 28 7.96 -10.66 -3.03
C PHE A 28 7.19 -9.97 -1.88
N LEU A 29 5.86 -10.14 -1.83
CA LEU A 29 5.05 -9.62 -0.74
C LEU A 29 5.34 -10.36 0.57
N HIS A 30 5.53 -11.68 0.52
CA HIS A 30 5.88 -12.44 1.72
C HIS A 30 7.23 -11.98 2.30
N GLU A 31 8.24 -11.78 1.46
CA GLU A 31 9.56 -11.31 1.89
C GLU A 31 9.52 -9.90 2.51
N HIS A 32 8.73 -8.99 1.95
CA HIS A 32 8.80 -7.57 2.32
C HIS A 32 7.68 -7.11 3.26
N TRP A 33 6.58 -7.87 3.35
CA TRP A 33 5.41 -7.56 4.17
C TRP A 33 5.06 -8.67 5.17
N GLY A 34 5.84 -9.76 5.18
CA GLY A 34 5.63 -10.93 6.02
C GLY A 34 4.41 -11.77 5.62
N ALA A 35 3.60 -11.32 4.65
CA ALA A 35 2.44 -12.03 4.11
C ALA A 35 1.95 -11.38 2.82
N ALA A 36 1.20 -12.12 1.99
CA ALA A 36 0.52 -11.60 0.82
C ALA A 36 -0.73 -10.77 1.14
N ILE A 37 -1.14 -10.74 2.41
CA ILE A 37 -2.27 -9.94 2.89
C ILE A 37 -1.80 -8.62 3.49
N VAL A 38 -2.56 -7.56 3.22
CA VAL A 38 -2.44 -6.23 3.83
C VAL A 38 -3.69 -5.98 4.67
N VAL A 39 -3.51 -5.49 5.90
CA VAL A 39 -4.63 -5.05 6.74
C VAL A 39 -4.58 -3.54 6.79
N VAL A 40 -5.62 -2.91 6.33
CA VAL A 40 -5.77 -1.46 6.27
C VAL A 40 -7.26 -1.10 6.33
N HIS A 41 -7.63 -0.01 6.96
CA HIS A 41 -9.04 0.42 7.16
C HIS A 41 -9.92 -0.64 7.84
N GLY A 42 -9.33 -1.54 8.64
CA GLY A 42 -10.06 -2.67 9.22
C GLY A 42 -10.41 -3.79 8.23
N GLU A 43 -9.93 -3.71 6.98
CA GLU A 43 -10.12 -4.72 5.95
C GLU A 43 -8.87 -5.58 5.79
N VAL A 44 -9.09 -6.87 5.48
CA VAL A 44 -8.04 -7.79 5.04
C VAL A 44 -8.04 -7.81 3.51
N ILE A 45 -6.96 -7.34 2.89
CA ILE A 45 -6.80 -7.25 1.45
C ILE A 45 -5.82 -8.30 0.98
N GLU A 46 -6.25 -9.16 0.06
CA GLU A 46 -5.39 -10.11 -0.65
C GLU A 46 -4.62 -9.37 -1.76
N ALA A 47 -3.41 -8.92 -1.47
CA ALA A 47 -2.65 -8.05 -2.38
C ALA A 47 -2.22 -8.75 -3.68
N THR A 48 -2.15 -10.09 -3.71
CA THR A 48 -1.87 -10.88 -4.92
C THR A 48 -3.00 -10.87 -5.95
N GLN A 49 -4.22 -10.52 -5.53
CA GLN A 49 -5.39 -10.44 -6.40
C GLN A 49 -5.59 -9.04 -7.00
N LEU A 50 -4.83 -8.06 -6.54
CA LEU A 50 -4.96 -6.70 -7.01
C LEU A 50 -4.27 -6.49 -8.37
N PRO A 51 -4.77 -5.53 -9.18
CA PRO A 51 -3.98 -4.97 -10.26
C PRO A 51 -2.65 -4.45 -9.74
N ALA A 52 -1.57 -4.66 -10.50
CA ALA A 52 -0.25 -4.24 -10.08
C ALA A 52 0.62 -3.80 -11.25
N LEU A 53 1.63 -2.97 -10.95
CA LEU A 53 2.73 -2.63 -11.83
C LEU A 53 4.02 -3.27 -11.32
N VAL A 54 4.84 -3.75 -12.26
CA VAL A 54 6.15 -4.36 -12.00
C VAL A 54 7.23 -3.51 -12.63
N ALA A 55 8.27 -3.20 -11.85
CA ALA A 55 9.49 -2.56 -12.37
C ALA A 55 10.52 -3.63 -12.76
N GLU A 56 10.91 -3.63 -14.03
CA GLU A 56 11.85 -4.60 -14.56
C GLU A 56 13.31 -4.31 -14.13
N PRO A 57 14.11 -5.35 -13.94
CA PRO A 57 13.81 -6.79 -13.97
C PRO A 57 13.32 -7.31 -12.60
N ARG A 58 12.04 -7.14 -12.31
CA ARG A 58 11.37 -7.53 -11.03
C ARG A 58 12.00 -6.91 -9.78
N ARG A 59 12.36 -5.61 -9.90
CA ARG A 59 12.97 -4.83 -8.82
C ARG A 59 11.98 -3.99 -8.02
N GLY A 60 10.69 -4.12 -8.29
CA GLY A 60 9.67 -3.41 -7.54
C GLY A 60 8.27 -3.74 -7.99
N LEU A 61 7.35 -3.49 -7.08
CA LEU A 61 5.92 -3.76 -7.19
C LEU A 61 5.14 -2.57 -6.68
N ALA A 62 4.07 -2.21 -7.39
CA ALA A 62 3.01 -1.33 -6.89
C ALA A 62 1.67 -2.00 -7.13
N SER A 63 0.95 -2.40 -6.07
CA SER A 63 -0.42 -2.91 -6.18
C SER A 63 -1.41 -1.83 -5.79
N TYR A 64 -2.57 -1.81 -6.45
CA TYR A 64 -3.56 -0.76 -6.27
C TYR A 64 -4.97 -1.30 -6.48
N ARG A 65 -5.98 -0.54 -6.01
CA ARG A 65 -7.39 -0.81 -6.29
C ARG A 65 -8.11 0.48 -6.66
N ARG A 66 -9.19 0.37 -7.43
CA ARG A 66 -10.08 1.49 -7.74
C ARG A 66 -11.21 1.57 -6.73
N LEU A 67 -11.61 2.79 -6.40
CA LEU A 67 -12.65 3.11 -5.44
C LEU A 67 -13.54 4.21 -6.04
N GLY A 68 -14.35 3.84 -7.04
CA GLY A 68 -15.11 4.79 -7.87
C GLY A 68 -14.17 5.65 -8.72
N ASP A 69 -14.25 6.96 -8.57
CA ASP A 69 -13.39 7.94 -9.27
C ASP A 69 -12.03 8.13 -8.58
N ASP A 70 -11.80 7.47 -7.47
CA ASP A 70 -10.53 7.47 -6.75
C ASP A 70 -9.81 6.12 -6.92
N ALA A 71 -8.54 6.07 -6.53
CA ALA A 71 -7.77 4.84 -6.42
C ALA A 71 -6.96 4.82 -5.13
N GLU A 72 -6.63 3.63 -4.66
CA GLU A 72 -5.74 3.41 -3.50
C GLU A 72 -4.51 2.63 -3.92
N LEU A 73 -3.34 3.17 -3.62
CA LEU A 73 -2.06 2.46 -3.66
C LEU A 73 -1.97 1.60 -2.39
N VAL A 74 -2.09 0.28 -2.54
CA VAL A 74 -2.11 -0.67 -1.42
C VAL A 74 -0.69 -1.08 -1.01
N THR A 75 0.18 -1.36 -1.98
CA THR A 75 1.60 -1.67 -1.72
C THR A 75 2.51 -0.92 -2.67
N LEU A 76 3.67 -0.48 -2.19
CA LEU A 76 4.76 0.03 -3.03
C LEU A 76 6.10 -0.41 -2.43
N ASN A 77 6.81 -1.25 -3.17
CA ASN A 77 8.14 -1.71 -2.78
C ASN A 77 9.12 -1.61 -3.94
N ALA A 78 10.36 -1.26 -3.63
CA ALA A 78 11.46 -1.18 -4.59
C ALA A 78 12.76 -1.74 -3.99
N VAL A 79 13.42 -2.63 -4.73
CA VAL A 79 14.66 -3.29 -4.30
C VAL A 79 15.72 -3.14 -5.39
N PRO A 80 16.93 -2.65 -5.05
CA PRO A 80 17.29 -2.02 -3.80
C PRO A 80 16.62 -0.65 -3.65
N PRO A 81 16.43 -0.16 -2.42
CA PRO A 81 15.82 1.15 -2.20
C PRO A 81 16.67 2.28 -2.79
N SER A 82 16.08 3.47 -2.97
CA SER A 82 16.75 4.73 -3.34
C SER A 82 17.39 4.77 -4.73
N ARG A 83 17.05 3.86 -5.65
CA ARG A 83 17.52 3.87 -7.05
C ARG A 83 16.48 4.38 -8.06
N GLY A 84 15.49 5.12 -7.61
CA GLY A 84 14.46 5.68 -8.50
C GLY A 84 13.32 4.71 -8.87
N THR A 85 13.44 3.42 -8.59
CA THR A 85 12.42 2.41 -8.94
C THR A 85 11.04 2.72 -8.36
N GLY A 86 10.97 3.08 -7.07
CA GLY A 86 9.70 3.49 -6.44
C GLY A 86 9.10 4.74 -7.06
N THR A 87 9.93 5.68 -7.49
CA THR A 87 9.49 6.87 -8.24
C THR A 87 8.91 6.49 -9.58
N ALA A 88 9.62 5.64 -10.35
CA ALA A 88 9.15 5.19 -11.66
C ALA A 88 7.82 4.44 -11.58
N LEU A 89 7.64 3.56 -10.57
CA LEU A 89 6.37 2.87 -10.30
C LEU A 89 5.25 3.85 -9.99
N LEU A 90 5.49 4.79 -9.08
CA LEU A 90 4.48 5.77 -8.69
C LEU A 90 4.08 6.69 -9.85
N GLU A 91 5.04 7.16 -10.64
CA GLU A 91 4.77 7.97 -11.83
C GLU A 91 4.02 7.20 -12.92
N ALA A 92 4.36 5.93 -13.14
CA ALA A 92 3.63 5.09 -14.08
C ALA A 92 2.19 4.87 -13.62
N LEU A 93 1.99 4.58 -12.32
CA LEU A 93 0.68 4.39 -11.75
C LEU A 93 -0.17 5.67 -11.83
N THR A 94 0.37 6.83 -11.46
CA THR A 94 -0.36 8.10 -11.53
C THR A 94 -0.76 8.47 -12.95
N ARG A 95 0.11 8.24 -13.94
CA ARG A 95 -0.23 8.45 -15.36
C ARG A 95 -1.34 7.52 -15.83
N GLN A 96 -1.23 6.23 -15.49
CA GLN A 96 -2.24 5.23 -15.86
C GLN A 96 -3.61 5.57 -15.26
N LEU A 97 -3.68 5.79 -13.96
CA LEU A 97 -4.92 6.09 -13.26
C LEU A 97 -5.55 7.42 -13.72
N GLY A 98 -4.74 8.45 -13.98
CA GLY A 98 -5.22 9.70 -14.55
C GLY A 98 -5.80 9.51 -15.96
N ALA A 99 -5.15 8.70 -16.83
CA ALA A 99 -5.69 8.36 -18.15
C ALA A 99 -6.98 7.51 -18.06
N GLU A 100 -7.16 6.74 -17.00
CA GLU A 100 -8.38 5.97 -16.70
C GLU A 100 -9.48 6.81 -16.05
N GLY A 101 -9.27 8.12 -15.85
CA GLY A 101 -10.24 9.05 -15.28
C GLY A 101 -10.30 9.09 -13.77
N CYS A 102 -9.32 8.51 -13.07
CA CYS A 102 -9.24 8.68 -11.61
C CYS A 102 -8.85 10.12 -11.27
N THR A 103 -9.50 10.65 -10.23
CA THR A 103 -9.28 12.03 -9.78
C THR A 103 -8.23 12.12 -8.68
N ARG A 104 -8.11 11.11 -7.83
CA ARG A 104 -7.20 11.07 -6.68
C ARG A 104 -6.55 9.71 -6.50
N LEU A 105 -5.32 9.74 -6.01
CA LEU A 105 -4.61 8.57 -5.53
C LEU A 105 -4.41 8.69 -4.01
N TRP A 106 -4.95 7.74 -3.30
CA TRP A 106 -4.84 7.59 -1.86
C TRP A 106 -3.82 6.54 -1.48
N LEU A 107 -3.30 6.63 -0.30
CA LEU A 107 -2.55 5.57 0.37
C LEU A 107 -2.68 5.69 1.88
N THR A 108 -2.48 4.57 2.57
CA THR A 108 -2.41 4.50 4.02
C THR A 108 -1.07 3.92 4.45
N MET A 109 -0.53 4.44 5.53
CA MET A 109 0.72 3.97 6.10
C MET A 109 0.67 4.07 7.63
N THR A 110 1.57 3.34 8.32
CA THR A 110 1.71 3.46 9.77
C THR A 110 2.47 4.73 10.16
N ASN A 111 2.19 5.25 11.34
CA ASN A 111 2.83 6.45 11.88
C ASN A 111 4.35 6.36 12.04
N GLY A 112 4.92 5.16 12.10
CA GLY A 112 6.37 4.97 12.24
C GLY A 112 7.15 4.84 10.94
N ASN A 113 6.50 4.81 9.77
CA ASN A 113 7.20 4.70 8.48
C ASN A 113 7.60 6.08 7.94
N LEU A 114 8.56 6.72 8.61
CA LEU A 114 9.01 8.08 8.27
C LEU A 114 9.69 8.16 6.91
N SER A 115 10.37 7.10 6.49
CA SER A 115 11.01 7.02 5.18
C SER A 115 9.97 7.07 4.06
N ALA A 116 8.87 6.34 4.18
CA ALA A 116 7.77 6.39 3.23
C ALA A 116 7.03 7.74 3.29
N LEU A 117 6.78 8.29 4.48
CA LEU A 117 6.15 9.60 4.63
C LEU A 117 6.92 10.68 3.85
N ARG A 118 8.23 10.75 4.09
CA ARG A 118 9.11 11.67 3.36
C ARG A 118 9.08 11.42 1.85
N PHE A 119 9.06 10.15 1.42
CA PHE A 119 9.01 9.78 0.01
C PHE A 119 7.75 10.31 -0.66
N TYR A 120 6.58 10.11 -0.07
CA TYR A 120 5.29 10.51 -0.64
C TYR A 120 5.07 12.03 -0.59
N LEU A 121 5.38 12.70 0.52
CA LEU A 121 5.27 14.16 0.63
C LEU A 121 6.10 14.88 -0.44
N ARG A 122 7.32 14.42 -0.72
CA ARG A 122 8.17 14.98 -1.80
C ARG A 122 7.62 14.73 -3.21
N ARG A 123 6.59 13.90 -3.35
CA ARG A 123 5.94 13.58 -4.64
C ARG A 123 4.52 14.09 -4.72
N GLY A 124 4.20 15.12 -3.92
CA GLY A 124 2.96 15.87 -3.99
C GLY A 124 1.78 15.21 -3.26
N PHE A 125 2.01 14.16 -2.49
CA PHE A 125 1.00 13.70 -1.55
C PHE A 125 0.89 14.67 -0.38
N ARG A 126 -0.33 14.77 0.17
CA ARG A 126 -0.62 15.57 1.37
C ARG A 126 -1.25 14.67 2.42
N LEU A 127 -0.90 14.90 3.68
CA LEU A 127 -1.56 14.24 4.80
C LEU A 127 -3.02 14.71 4.84
N SER A 128 -3.93 13.78 4.87
CA SER A 128 -5.37 14.01 4.86
C SER A 128 -6.01 13.71 6.21
N GLN A 129 -5.67 12.54 6.79
CA GLN A 129 -6.28 12.08 8.03
C GLN A 129 -5.27 11.28 8.86
N VAL A 130 -5.44 11.34 10.19
CA VAL A 130 -4.80 10.42 11.14
C VAL A 130 -5.90 9.58 11.78
N ARG A 131 -5.73 8.26 11.76
CA ARG A 131 -6.65 7.32 12.42
C ARG A 131 -5.97 6.74 13.64
N SER A 132 -6.28 7.36 14.79
CA SER A 132 -5.69 6.97 16.07
C SER A 132 -6.10 5.56 16.49
N GLY A 133 -5.11 4.75 16.89
CA GLY A 133 -5.31 3.37 17.33
C GLY A 133 -5.64 2.37 16.22
N ALA A 134 -5.62 2.77 14.93
CA ALA A 134 -5.99 1.91 13.82
C ALA A 134 -5.00 0.74 13.63
N VAL A 135 -3.71 0.95 13.87
CA VAL A 135 -2.70 -0.12 13.82
C VAL A 135 -2.90 -1.14 14.95
N ASP A 136 -3.32 -0.70 16.13
CA ASP A 136 -3.63 -1.63 17.23
C ASP A 136 -4.83 -2.51 16.91
N GLN A 137 -5.82 -1.97 16.19
CA GLN A 137 -6.96 -2.74 15.68
C GLN A 137 -6.52 -3.69 14.55
N ALA A 138 -5.74 -3.22 13.58
CA ALA A 138 -5.20 -4.02 12.50
C ALA A 138 -4.37 -5.22 13.01
N ARG A 139 -3.64 -5.02 14.13
CA ARG A 139 -2.86 -6.08 14.76
C ARG A 139 -3.71 -7.23 15.31
N ARG A 140 -5.00 -6.99 15.61
CA ARG A 140 -5.93 -8.07 15.98
C ARG A 140 -6.26 -8.98 14.80
N LEU A 141 -6.23 -8.44 13.58
CA LEU A 141 -6.47 -9.19 12.33
C LEU A 141 -5.17 -9.79 11.78
N LYS A 142 -4.04 -9.10 11.97
CA LYS A 142 -2.71 -9.54 11.53
C LYS A 142 -1.71 -9.35 12.69
N PRO A 143 -1.58 -10.34 13.60
CA PRO A 143 -0.70 -10.24 14.78
C PRO A 143 0.78 -10.03 14.45
N SER A 144 1.20 -10.32 13.23
CA SER A 144 2.58 -10.10 12.76
C SER A 144 2.94 -8.62 12.52
N ILE A 145 1.98 -7.68 12.61
CA ILE A 145 2.29 -6.25 12.55
C ILE A 145 3.12 -5.87 13.77
N PRO A 146 4.35 -5.35 13.60
CA PRO A 146 5.24 -5.06 14.72
C PRO A 146 4.65 -3.97 15.63
N VAL A 147 5.01 -4.02 16.90
CA VAL A 147 4.64 -3.01 17.91
C VAL A 147 5.50 -1.76 17.76
N ILE A 148 6.76 -1.96 17.40
CA ILE A 148 7.76 -0.89 17.21
C ILE A 148 8.17 -0.88 15.75
N GLY A 149 8.12 0.28 15.13
CA GLY A 149 8.54 0.52 13.75
C GLY A 149 9.99 1.01 13.64
N GLU A 150 10.29 1.65 12.50
CA GLU A 150 11.60 2.25 12.27
C GLU A 150 11.94 3.27 13.35
N HIS A 151 13.21 3.41 13.66
CA HIS A 151 13.75 4.35 14.65
C HIS A 151 13.18 4.19 16.08
N GLY A 152 12.66 3.02 16.42
CA GLY A 152 12.08 2.76 17.75
C GLY A 152 10.73 3.42 18.00
N ILE A 153 10.03 3.84 16.96
CA ILE A 153 8.74 4.53 17.06
C ILE A 153 7.64 3.50 17.32
N PRO A 154 6.83 3.64 18.39
CA PRO A 154 5.67 2.79 18.61
C PRO A 154 4.64 2.96 17.49
N LEU A 155 4.10 1.83 16.99
CA LEU A 155 3.11 1.80 15.91
C LEU A 155 1.70 1.68 16.51
N HIS A 156 0.93 2.76 16.45
CA HIS A 156 -0.44 2.84 16.93
C HIS A 156 -1.41 3.34 15.87
N ASP A 157 -0.96 4.29 15.04
CA ASP A 157 -1.85 5.08 14.20
C ASP A 157 -1.61 4.82 12.71
N GLU A 158 -2.67 4.96 11.93
CA GLU A 158 -2.57 5.03 10.48
C GLU A 158 -2.68 6.46 9.98
N LEU A 159 -1.89 6.77 8.96
CA LEU A 159 -1.85 8.06 8.27
C LEU A 159 -2.38 7.87 6.85
N ASP A 160 -3.44 8.60 6.50
CA ASP A 160 -3.97 8.62 5.15
C ASP A 160 -3.39 9.82 4.39
N LEU A 161 -2.81 9.55 3.23
CA LEU A 161 -2.28 10.56 2.33
C LEU A 161 -3.04 10.53 1.01
N CYS A 162 -3.14 11.70 0.38
CA CYS A 162 -3.83 11.88 -0.89
C CYS A 162 -3.00 12.73 -1.84
N ARG A 163 -3.10 12.42 -3.15
CA ARG A 163 -2.58 13.23 -4.24
C ARG A 163 -3.64 13.37 -5.33
N ALA A 164 -3.90 14.59 -5.78
CA ALA A 164 -4.71 14.87 -6.97
C ALA A 164 -4.01 14.36 -8.24
N LEU A 165 -4.78 13.78 -9.16
CA LEU A 165 -4.30 13.23 -10.44
C LEU A 165 -4.61 14.14 -11.62
N GLY A 166 -5.54 15.10 -11.48
CA GLY A 166 -5.93 16.06 -12.49
C GLY A 166 -5.76 17.50 -12.01
N PRO A 167 -5.63 18.46 -12.97
CA PRO A 167 -5.44 19.89 -12.65
C PRO A 167 -6.65 20.50 -11.94
N ASP A 168 -7.85 19.99 -12.21
CA ASP A 168 -9.11 20.52 -11.67
C ASP A 168 -9.57 19.79 -10.39
N THR A 169 -8.76 18.90 -9.87
CA THR A 169 -9.09 18.15 -8.64
C THR A 169 -8.71 18.98 -7.43
N PRO A 170 -9.67 19.42 -6.59
CA PRO A 170 -9.36 20.20 -5.41
C PRO A 170 -8.53 19.37 -4.43
N ASP A 171 -7.41 19.95 -3.99
CA ASP A 171 -6.56 19.38 -2.97
C ASP A 171 -7.34 19.24 -1.65
N GLY A 172 -7.61 17.99 -1.23
CA GLY A 172 -8.02 17.69 0.14
C GLY A 172 -9.47 18.01 0.54
N ALA A 173 -10.36 18.40 -0.38
CA ALA A 173 -11.72 18.83 -0.04
C ALA A 173 -12.70 17.71 0.36
N ALA A 174 -12.38 16.45 0.10
CA ALA A 174 -13.17 15.31 0.58
C ALA A 174 -12.24 14.31 1.28
N GLY A 175 -12.65 13.80 2.42
CA GLY A 175 -11.96 12.72 3.11
C GLY A 175 -11.83 11.45 2.24
N PRO A 176 -11.03 10.48 2.67
CA PRO A 176 -10.81 9.26 1.90
C PRO A 176 -12.12 8.50 1.65
N PRO A 177 -12.23 7.77 0.52
CA PRO A 177 -13.46 7.07 0.13
C PRO A 177 -13.98 6.12 1.22
N TRP A 178 -13.08 5.48 1.96
CA TRP A 178 -13.44 4.58 3.07
C TRP A 178 -13.99 5.31 4.31
N SER A 179 -13.73 6.60 4.51
CA SER A 179 -14.34 7.35 5.63
C SER A 179 -15.84 7.59 5.44
N ARG A 180 -16.34 7.58 4.21
CA ARG A 180 -17.76 7.73 3.90
C ARG A 180 -18.56 6.45 4.19
N ALA A 181 -17.91 5.28 4.09
CA ALA A 181 -18.55 4.01 4.38
C ALA A 181 -18.73 3.76 5.90
N HIS A 182 -18.10 4.57 6.75
CA HIS A 182 -18.02 4.36 8.20
C HIS A 182 -18.40 5.60 9.00
N SER A 183 -19.29 6.43 8.48
CA SER A 183 -19.73 7.68 9.14
C SER A 183 -20.69 7.45 10.31
N ASP A 184 -21.14 6.23 10.58
CA ASP A 184 -21.93 5.90 11.75
C ASP A 184 -21.09 5.14 12.78
N PRO A 185 -20.74 5.76 13.94
CA PRO A 185 -20.03 5.06 15.01
C PRO A 185 -20.81 3.89 15.62
N SER A 186 -22.13 3.79 15.36
CA SER A 186 -23.00 2.73 15.86
C SER A 186 -23.01 1.48 14.98
N ASP A 187 -22.49 1.56 13.75
CA ASP A 187 -22.59 0.48 12.76
C ASP A 187 -21.77 -0.77 13.09
N GLY A 188 -21.00 -0.77 14.17
CA GLY A 188 -20.30 -1.97 14.67
C GLY A 188 -19.62 -2.82 13.59
N TRP A 189 -19.32 -2.23 12.42
CA TRP A 189 -18.82 -2.92 11.22
C TRP A 189 -17.57 -3.78 11.49
N TRP A 190 -16.81 -3.41 12.50
CA TRP A 190 -15.67 -4.16 12.99
C TRP A 190 -16.06 -5.42 13.79
N LEU A 191 -17.32 -5.53 14.26
CA LEU A 191 -17.83 -6.70 14.98
C LEU A 191 -18.44 -7.78 14.05
N SER A 192 -18.85 -7.42 12.83
CA SER A 192 -19.66 -8.29 11.96
C SER A 192 -18.84 -9.20 11.03
N ARG A 193 -17.49 -9.09 10.99
CA ARG A 193 -16.62 -9.99 10.23
C ARG A 193 -15.71 -10.78 11.16
N ALA A 194 -16.30 -11.68 11.94
CA ALA A 194 -15.55 -12.75 12.57
C ALA A 194 -14.90 -13.62 11.48
N PRO A 195 -13.63 -14.03 11.63
CA PRO A 195 -13.02 -14.96 10.70
C PRO A 195 -13.87 -16.23 10.67
N VAL A 196 -14.14 -16.73 9.48
CA VAL A 196 -14.72 -18.07 9.31
C VAL A 196 -13.78 -19.03 10.00
N ALA A 197 -14.26 -19.68 11.07
CA ALA A 197 -13.52 -20.65 11.82
C ALA A 197 -12.99 -21.73 10.86
N GLY A 198 -11.69 -21.78 10.70
CA GLY A 198 -11.02 -22.88 10.01
C GLY A 198 -11.32 -24.18 10.76
N SER A 199 -11.82 -25.13 10.04
CA SER A 199 -12.13 -26.49 10.43
C SER A 199 -11.03 -27.15 11.25
N ASP A 200 -11.45 -27.81 12.32
CA ASP A 200 -10.75 -28.75 13.17
C ASP A 200 -9.64 -29.56 12.47
N ILE A 201 -8.43 -29.43 12.99
CA ILE A 201 -7.46 -30.52 12.89
C ILE A 201 -7.43 -31.19 14.25
N ALA A 202 -8.26 -32.21 14.42
CA ALA A 202 -8.13 -33.16 15.50
C ALA A 202 -6.80 -33.92 15.35
N GLY A 203 -5.81 -33.57 16.13
CA GLY A 203 -4.60 -34.33 16.31
C GLY A 203 -4.84 -35.41 17.37
N SER A 204 -4.91 -36.65 16.89
CA SER A 204 -4.92 -37.86 17.74
C SER A 204 -3.64 -37.93 18.56
N SER A 205 -3.80 -37.98 19.86
CA SER A 205 -2.78 -38.49 20.80
C SER A 205 -2.87 -40.00 20.80
N ASP A 206 -1.75 -40.66 20.57
CA ASP A 206 -1.48 -41.95 21.24
C ASP A 206 0.01 -42.32 21.16
N VAL A 207 0.53 -42.67 22.36
CA VAL A 207 1.76 -43.34 22.81
C VAL A 207 2.98 -42.44 22.97
#